data_fe0f41e92709aac6d85744a6b1cde817
#
_entry.id   fe0f41e92709aac6d85744a6b1cde817
#
_cell.length_a   1.000
_cell.length_b   1.000
_cell.length_c   1.000
_cell.angle_alpha   90.00
_cell.angle_beta   90.00
_cell.angle_gamma   90.00
#
_symmetry.space_group_name_H-M   'P 1'
#
loop_
_entity.id
_entity.type
_entity.pdbx_description
1 polymer ?
#
loop_
_entity_poly.entity_id
_entity_poly.type
_entity_poly.pdbx_seq_one_letter_code
_entity_poly.pdbx_strand_id
1 'polypeptide(L)'
;VLDLPALGKPGALDAGDASAVHGARVYLDADVTVSPPLLAQIAAVLAGPGGRYASGRPRVTARGWFSRAYARFWTRLPFVAEGVPGFGLFAVNAEGRSRWATFPAIISDDTFVRTLFTPSERHAVPAPYDWPLVEGFSRLVRVRRRQDQGVAEMQARFPAQMANEGKSPVGKAWLLRRLVVDPLAFAAYAAVSLAVRWGAARQTGWVRGR
;
A
#
# COMPACT_ATOMS: atom_id res chain seq x y z
N VAL A 1 14.10 -16.22 12.71
CA VAL A 1 14.50 -14.81 12.64
C VAL A 1 15.84 -14.74 11.96
N LEU A 2 15.98 -13.85 10.97
CA LEU A 2 17.26 -13.58 10.31
C LEU A 2 17.86 -12.32 10.94
N ASP A 3 19.11 -12.40 11.39
CA ASP A 3 19.90 -11.25 11.79
C ASP A 3 20.69 -10.78 10.57
N LEU A 4 20.40 -9.57 10.07
CA LEU A 4 20.93 -9.07 8.82
C LEU A 4 21.64 -7.74 9.03
N PRO A 5 22.72 -7.46 8.29
CA PRO A 5 23.29 -6.12 8.22
C PRO A 5 22.25 -5.14 7.66
N ALA A 6 22.50 -3.84 7.78
CA ALA A 6 21.56 -2.78 7.33
C ALA A 6 21.46 -2.72 5.79
N LEU A 7 20.75 -3.67 5.19
CA LEU A 7 20.54 -3.78 3.73
C LEU A 7 19.39 -2.90 3.20
N GLY A 8 18.70 -2.19 4.08
CA GLY A 8 17.44 -1.52 3.73
C GLY A 8 16.28 -2.49 3.52
N LYS A 9 15.07 -1.96 3.24
CA LYS A 9 13.87 -2.81 3.07
C LYS A 9 13.99 -3.81 1.92
N PRO A 10 14.42 -3.44 0.69
CA PRO A 10 14.56 -4.38 -0.41
C PRO A 10 15.51 -5.56 -0.08
N GLY A 11 16.68 -5.27 0.46
CA GLY A 11 17.63 -6.32 0.82
C GLY A 11 17.13 -7.25 1.92
N ALA A 12 16.35 -6.74 2.89
CA ALA A 12 15.71 -7.57 3.91
C ALA A 12 14.62 -8.48 3.32
N LEU A 13 13.84 -7.97 2.34
CA LEU A 13 12.83 -8.76 1.62
C LEU A 13 13.49 -9.88 0.80
N ASP A 14 14.57 -9.57 0.07
CA ASP A 14 15.31 -10.56 -0.71
C ASP A 14 15.95 -11.65 0.18
N ALA A 15 16.51 -11.27 1.31
CA ALA A 15 17.07 -12.23 2.28
C ALA A 15 15.97 -13.14 2.88
N GLY A 16 14.80 -12.57 3.18
CA GLY A 16 13.63 -13.33 3.61
C GLY A 16 13.16 -14.33 2.56
N ASP A 17 13.09 -13.90 1.30
CA ASP A 17 12.72 -14.74 0.17
C ASP A 17 13.70 -15.89 -0.06
N ALA A 18 14.99 -15.62 0.01
CA ALA A 18 16.04 -16.63 -0.13
C ALA A 18 16.02 -17.69 0.97
N SER A 19 15.55 -17.31 2.18
CA SER A 19 15.47 -18.19 3.33
C SER A 19 14.15 -18.96 3.43
N ALA A 20 13.15 -18.61 2.60
CA ALA A 20 11.84 -19.21 2.69
C ALA A 20 11.77 -20.57 1.99
N VAL A 21 11.27 -21.58 2.70
CA VAL A 21 11.21 -22.99 2.24
C VAL A 21 10.06 -23.24 1.27
N HIS A 22 8.92 -22.57 1.47
CA HIS A 22 7.70 -22.76 0.66
C HIS A 22 7.60 -21.75 -0.48
N GLY A 23 6.84 -22.07 -1.54
CA GLY A 23 6.68 -21.20 -2.70
C GLY A 23 5.82 -19.95 -2.45
N ALA A 24 4.80 -20.04 -1.57
CA ALA A 24 4.00 -18.88 -1.21
C ALA A 24 4.76 -17.92 -0.28
N ARG A 25 4.47 -16.63 -0.43
CA ARG A 25 5.09 -15.55 0.38
C ARG A 25 4.01 -14.65 0.96
N VAL A 26 4.22 -14.24 2.21
CA VAL A 26 3.45 -13.16 2.85
C VAL A 26 4.43 -12.07 3.23
N TYR A 27 4.23 -10.88 2.72
CA TYR A 27 5.02 -9.69 3.04
C TYR A 27 4.19 -8.83 4.00
N LEU A 28 4.78 -8.53 5.15
CA LEU A 28 4.09 -7.86 6.26
C LEU A 28 4.99 -6.76 6.82
N ASP A 29 4.46 -5.54 6.88
CA ASP A 29 5.15 -4.44 7.57
C ASP A 29 5.16 -4.69 9.09
N ALA A 30 6.24 -4.28 9.76
CA ALA A 30 6.48 -4.61 11.18
C ALA A 30 5.47 -3.99 12.15
N ASP A 31 4.73 -2.97 11.72
CA ASP A 31 3.71 -2.26 12.51
C ASP A 31 2.26 -2.72 12.21
N VAL A 32 2.10 -3.71 11.35
CA VAL A 32 0.79 -4.27 10.97
C VAL A 32 0.39 -5.41 11.90
N THR A 33 -0.87 -5.41 12.32
CA THR A 33 -1.45 -6.52 13.10
C THR A 33 -2.50 -7.25 12.30
N VAL A 34 -2.35 -8.56 12.15
CA VAL A 34 -3.26 -9.41 11.37
C VAL A 34 -4.37 -9.98 12.24
N SER A 35 -5.59 -10.10 11.70
CA SER A 35 -6.67 -10.82 12.38
C SER A 35 -6.47 -12.34 12.29
N PRO A 36 -6.98 -13.14 13.27
CA PRO A 36 -6.77 -14.59 13.29
C PRO A 36 -7.14 -15.32 11.99
N PRO A 37 -8.27 -15.02 11.29
CA PRO A 37 -8.64 -15.76 10.09
C PRO A 37 -7.87 -15.34 8.82
N LEU A 38 -7.08 -14.26 8.88
CA LEU A 38 -6.52 -13.63 7.68
C LEU A 38 -5.60 -14.57 6.90
N LEU A 39 -4.65 -15.19 7.58
CA LEU A 39 -3.67 -16.05 6.91
C LEU A 39 -4.31 -17.30 6.28
N ALA A 40 -5.31 -17.89 6.95
CA ALA A 40 -6.05 -19.02 6.41
C ALA A 40 -6.84 -18.64 5.14
N GLN A 41 -7.49 -17.47 5.14
CA GLN A 41 -8.20 -16.98 3.96
C GLN A 41 -7.25 -16.65 2.80
N ILE A 42 -6.10 -16.05 3.08
CA ILE A 42 -5.07 -15.80 2.08
C ILE A 42 -4.56 -17.14 1.50
N ALA A 43 -4.24 -18.11 2.34
CA ALA A 43 -3.76 -19.42 1.91
C ALA A 43 -4.75 -20.12 0.98
N ALA A 44 -6.07 -20.07 1.30
CA ALA A 44 -7.10 -20.61 0.44
C ALA A 44 -7.15 -19.95 -0.95
N VAL A 45 -6.96 -18.63 -1.03
CA VAL A 45 -6.87 -17.92 -2.31
C VAL A 45 -5.62 -18.33 -3.08
N LEU A 46 -4.46 -18.39 -2.42
CA LEU A 46 -3.17 -18.69 -3.05
C LEU A 46 -3.05 -20.14 -3.54
N ALA A 47 -3.89 -21.06 -3.05
CA ALA A 47 -3.98 -22.45 -3.50
C ALA A 47 -4.61 -22.61 -4.90
N GLY A 48 -5.25 -21.57 -5.44
CA GLY A 48 -5.85 -21.62 -6.76
C GLY A 48 -4.82 -21.56 -7.90
N PRO A 49 -5.23 -21.87 -9.13
CA PRO A 49 -4.36 -21.88 -10.30
C PRO A 49 -3.94 -20.47 -10.73
N GLY A 50 -2.81 -20.41 -11.47
CA GLY A 50 -2.26 -19.17 -12.02
C GLY A 50 -1.52 -18.33 -10.95
N GLY A 51 -0.84 -17.29 -11.41
CA GLY A 51 -0.17 -16.34 -10.52
C GLY A 51 -1.17 -15.51 -9.75
N ARG A 52 -1.14 -15.55 -8.41
CA ARG A 52 -2.11 -14.90 -7.54
C ARG A 52 -1.47 -13.92 -6.58
N TYR A 53 -2.14 -12.80 -6.42
CA TYR A 53 -1.87 -11.78 -5.40
C TYR A 53 -3.07 -11.69 -4.46
N ALA A 54 -2.85 -11.70 -3.16
CA ALA A 54 -3.91 -11.61 -2.17
C ALA A 54 -3.57 -10.60 -1.06
N SER A 55 -4.58 -9.95 -0.53
CA SER A 55 -4.47 -9.11 0.67
C SER A 55 -5.78 -9.11 1.45
N GLY A 56 -5.72 -8.79 2.73
CA GLY A 56 -6.89 -8.55 3.57
C GLY A 56 -7.50 -7.17 3.36
N ARG A 57 -8.52 -6.86 4.17
CA ARG A 57 -9.11 -5.50 4.21
C ARG A 57 -8.35 -4.64 5.21
N PRO A 58 -7.73 -3.53 4.78
CA PRO A 58 -7.02 -2.66 5.70
C PRO A 58 -7.99 -1.92 6.63
N ARG A 59 -7.81 -2.08 7.93
CA ARG A 59 -8.45 -1.27 8.96
C ARG A 59 -7.45 -0.21 9.41
N VAL A 60 -7.63 1.01 8.92
CA VAL A 60 -6.73 2.12 9.21
C VAL A 60 -7.00 2.63 10.62
N THR A 61 -5.99 2.51 11.49
CA THR A 61 -6.08 2.96 12.87
C THR A 61 -5.35 4.30 13.06
N ALA A 62 -5.95 5.22 13.83
CA ALA A 62 -5.36 6.51 14.19
C ALA A 62 -5.89 6.98 15.55
N ARG A 63 -5.06 7.69 16.33
CA ARG A 63 -5.41 8.18 17.67
C ARG A 63 -5.90 9.63 17.64
N GLY A 64 -5.17 10.51 16.96
CA GLY A 64 -5.48 11.92 16.88
C GLY A 64 -6.72 12.22 16.02
N TRP A 65 -7.49 13.24 16.40
CA TRP A 65 -8.72 13.60 15.68
C TRP A 65 -8.49 13.93 14.20
N PHE A 66 -7.38 14.63 13.89
CA PHE A 66 -7.05 15.01 12.51
C PHE A 66 -6.71 13.78 11.66
N SER A 67 -5.85 12.88 12.18
CA SER A 67 -5.48 11.64 11.50
C SER A 67 -6.69 10.73 11.31
N ARG A 68 -7.60 10.65 12.30
CA ARG A 68 -8.89 9.93 12.15
C ARG A 68 -9.79 10.54 11.06
N ALA A 69 -9.87 11.87 11.01
CA ALA A 69 -10.64 12.56 9.98
C ALA A 69 -10.07 12.27 8.58
N TYR A 70 -8.75 12.39 8.43
CA TYR A 70 -8.04 12.03 7.20
C TYR A 70 -8.28 10.56 6.80
N ALA A 71 -8.13 9.63 7.75
CA ALA A 71 -8.33 8.19 7.52
C ALA A 71 -9.75 7.88 7.03
N ARG A 72 -10.79 8.51 7.63
CA ARG A 72 -12.19 8.32 7.20
C ARG A 72 -12.43 8.69 5.75
N PHE A 73 -11.79 9.74 5.24
CA PHE A 73 -11.89 10.09 3.83
C PHE A 73 -11.08 9.11 2.96
N TRP A 74 -9.82 8.90 3.34
CA TRP A 74 -8.86 8.13 2.55
C TRP A 74 -9.30 6.67 2.34
N THR A 75 -9.84 6.03 3.40
CA THR A 75 -10.35 4.66 3.32
C THR A 75 -11.60 4.50 2.43
N ARG A 76 -12.28 5.61 2.11
CA ARG A 76 -13.42 5.60 1.19
C ARG A 76 -13.05 5.85 -0.27
N LEU A 77 -11.80 6.16 -0.55
CA LEU A 77 -11.35 6.25 -1.95
C LEU A 77 -11.57 4.90 -2.64
N PRO A 78 -12.10 4.87 -3.88
CA PRO A 78 -12.41 3.62 -4.58
C PRO A 78 -11.25 2.64 -4.61
N PHE A 79 -10.04 3.15 -4.85
CA PHE A 79 -8.82 2.34 -4.82
C PHE A 79 -8.61 1.57 -3.50
N VAL A 80 -8.97 2.17 -2.36
CA VAL A 80 -8.82 1.55 -1.03
C VAL A 80 -10.03 0.69 -0.68
N ALA A 81 -11.24 1.20 -0.95
CA ALA A 81 -12.49 0.57 -0.55
C ALA A 81 -12.82 -0.68 -1.39
N GLU A 82 -12.56 -0.62 -2.69
CA GLU A 82 -12.96 -1.63 -3.67
C GLU A 82 -11.77 -2.43 -4.21
N GLY A 83 -10.58 -1.82 -4.20
CA GLY A 83 -9.36 -2.42 -4.72
C GLY A 83 -8.69 -3.42 -3.77
N VAL A 84 -7.54 -3.91 -4.20
CA VAL A 84 -6.62 -4.74 -3.41
C VAL A 84 -5.28 -4.00 -3.32
N PRO A 85 -5.19 -2.94 -2.50
CA PRO A 85 -4.02 -2.06 -2.48
C PRO A 85 -2.76 -2.74 -1.95
N GLY A 86 -2.89 -3.64 -0.97
CA GLY A 86 -1.79 -4.43 -0.42
C GLY A 86 -0.76 -3.65 0.40
N PHE A 87 -1.03 -2.39 0.74
CA PHE A 87 -0.14 -1.63 1.61
C PHE A 87 -0.09 -2.25 3.01
N GLY A 88 1.12 -2.42 3.52
CA GLY A 88 1.37 -3.04 4.82
C GLY A 88 1.23 -4.56 4.85
N LEU A 89 0.43 -5.17 3.97
CA LEU A 89 0.29 -6.61 3.86
C LEU A 89 -0.13 -7.03 2.45
N PHE A 90 0.65 -7.91 1.84
CA PHE A 90 0.26 -8.64 0.64
C PHE A 90 0.89 -10.03 0.61
N ALA A 91 0.31 -10.92 -0.18
CA ALA A 91 0.80 -12.28 -0.34
C ALA A 91 0.70 -12.72 -1.80
N VAL A 92 1.59 -13.62 -2.19
CA VAL A 92 1.63 -14.19 -3.53
C VAL A 92 1.89 -15.70 -3.47
N ASN A 93 1.38 -16.46 -4.43
CA ASN A 93 1.74 -17.87 -4.58
C ASN A 93 3.09 -18.03 -5.31
N ALA A 94 3.56 -19.25 -5.45
CA ALA A 94 4.85 -19.56 -6.09
C ALA A 94 4.95 -18.99 -7.52
N GLU A 95 3.91 -19.18 -8.33
CA GLU A 95 3.85 -18.66 -9.69
C GLU A 95 3.84 -17.12 -9.72
N GLY A 96 3.10 -16.50 -8.80
CA GLY A 96 3.12 -15.05 -8.62
C GLY A 96 4.51 -14.54 -8.21
N ARG A 97 5.19 -15.24 -7.27
CA ARG A 97 6.54 -14.87 -6.83
C ARG A 97 7.59 -14.98 -7.94
N SER A 98 7.46 -15.90 -8.86
CA SER A 98 8.41 -16.06 -9.98
C SER A 98 8.43 -14.89 -10.98
N ARG A 99 7.50 -13.91 -10.86
CA ARG A 99 7.42 -12.75 -11.76
C ARG A 99 8.51 -11.71 -11.55
N TRP A 100 9.28 -11.81 -10.48
CA TRP A 100 10.45 -10.95 -10.26
C TRP A 100 11.60 -11.73 -9.62
N ALA A 101 12.83 -11.30 -9.91
CA ALA A 101 14.03 -11.89 -9.33
C ALA A 101 14.32 -11.31 -7.93
N THR A 102 14.73 -10.06 -7.86
CA THR A 102 15.03 -9.31 -6.63
C THR A 102 14.17 -8.05 -6.54
N PHE A 103 14.00 -7.56 -5.32
CA PHE A 103 13.29 -6.29 -5.11
C PHE A 103 14.15 -5.13 -5.62
N PRO A 104 13.63 -4.29 -6.52
CA PRO A 104 14.37 -3.10 -6.95
C PRO A 104 14.51 -2.11 -5.78
N ALA A 105 15.62 -1.36 -5.78
CA ALA A 105 15.83 -0.26 -4.83
C ALA A 105 14.90 0.91 -5.20
N ILE A 106 13.67 0.88 -4.72
CA ILE A 106 12.59 1.85 -4.94
C ILE A 106 11.84 2.15 -3.65
N ILE A 107 11.05 3.23 -3.66
CA ILE A 107 10.26 3.65 -2.50
C ILE A 107 9.03 2.74 -2.30
N SER A 108 8.35 2.37 -3.38
CA SER A 108 7.04 1.68 -3.36
C SER A 108 7.17 0.23 -3.80
N ASP A 109 7.78 -0.60 -2.94
CA ASP A 109 7.93 -2.04 -3.15
C ASP A 109 6.57 -2.78 -3.26
N ASP A 110 5.59 -2.36 -2.49
CA ASP A 110 4.21 -2.85 -2.56
C ASP A 110 3.53 -2.57 -3.91
N THR A 111 3.70 -1.37 -4.44
CA THR A 111 3.19 -1.00 -5.75
C THR A 111 3.91 -1.76 -6.86
N PHE A 112 5.22 -1.94 -6.74
CA PHE A 112 5.99 -2.75 -7.70
C PHE A 112 5.43 -4.16 -7.79
N VAL A 113 5.28 -4.86 -6.68
CA VAL A 113 4.74 -6.23 -6.71
C VAL A 113 3.28 -6.23 -7.20
N ARG A 114 2.45 -5.33 -6.68
CA ARG A 114 1.03 -5.27 -7.05
C ARG A 114 0.81 -5.08 -8.54
N THR A 115 1.62 -4.25 -9.20
CA THR A 115 1.49 -3.96 -10.64
C THR A 115 2.05 -5.05 -11.56
N LEU A 116 2.76 -6.06 -11.03
CA LEU A 116 3.08 -7.29 -11.74
C LEU A 116 1.86 -8.19 -11.99
N PHE A 117 0.75 -7.91 -11.32
CA PHE A 117 -0.51 -8.64 -11.45
C PHE A 117 -1.56 -7.75 -12.10
N THR A 118 -2.35 -8.32 -12.99
CA THR A 118 -3.54 -7.66 -13.53
C THR A 118 -4.59 -7.48 -12.40
N PRO A 119 -5.55 -6.55 -12.54
CA PRO A 119 -6.62 -6.40 -11.55
C PRO A 119 -7.40 -7.69 -11.24
N SER A 120 -7.57 -8.58 -12.23
CA SER A 120 -8.27 -9.88 -12.08
C SER A 120 -7.47 -10.93 -11.31
N GLU A 121 -6.16 -10.80 -11.21
CA GLU A 121 -5.28 -11.70 -10.45
C GLU A 121 -5.12 -11.27 -8.98
N ARG A 122 -5.71 -10.11 -8.60
CA ARG A 122 -5.63 -9.56 -7.25
C ARG A 122 -6.91 -9.88 -6.48
N HIS A 123 -6.77 -10.54 -5.37
CA HIS A 123 -7.88 -11.03 -4.55
C HIS A 123 -7.88 -10.37 -3.17
N ALA A 124 -8.99 -9.72 -2.81
CA ALA A 124 -9.21 -9.27 -1.45
C ALA A 124 -9.93 -10.35 -0.66
N VAL A 125 -9.40 -10.72 0.50
CA VAL A 125 -10.13 -11.57 1.45
C VAL A 125 -10.88 -10.71 2.47
N PRO A 126 -12.01 -11.21 3.03
CA PRO A 126 -12.83 -10.43 3.98
C PRO A 126 -12.12 -10.09 5.30
N ALA A 127 -11.20 -10.95 5.75
CA ALA A 127 -10.51 -10.76 7.01
C ALA A 127 -9.69 -9.45 7.04
N PRO A 128 -9.81 -8.64 8.10
CA PRO A 128 -9.10 -7.38 8.21
C PRO A 128 -7.68 -7.56 8.77
N TYR A 129 -6.86 -6.51 8.55
CA TYR A 129 -5.62 -6.27 9.28
C TYR A 129 -5.56 -4.80 9.73
N ASP A 130 -4.95 -4.54 10.87
CA ASP A 130 -4.76 -3.19 11.39
C ASP A 130 -3.50 -2.58 10.79
N TRP A 131 -3.67 -1.43 10.15
CA TRP A 131 -2.60 -0.63 9.58
C TRP A 131 -2.56 0.74 10.25
N PRO A 132 -1.54 1.02 11.07
CA PRO A 132 -1.46 2.28 11.80
C PRO A 132 -1.10 3.44 10.87
N LEU A 133 -1.92 4.49 10.90
CA LEU A 133 -1.64 5.71 10.18
C LEU A 133 -0.72 6.62 11.02
N VAL A 134 0.19 7.31 10.35
CA VAL A 134 1.03 8.33 11.01
C VAL A 134 0.19 9.48 11.56
N GLU A 135 0.61 10.03 12.71
CA GLU A 135 -0.16 11.03 13.43
C GLU A 135 0.23 12.46 13.09
N GLY A 136 -0.80 13.27 12.87
CA GLY A 136 -0.71 14.71 12.69
C GLY A 136 -0.41 15.16 11.26
N PHE A 137 -0.78 16.42 10.98
CA PHE A 137 -0.74 17.02 9.63
C PHE A 137 0.63 16.92 8.96
N SER A 138 1.69 17.36 9.65
CA SER A 138 3.03 17.43 9.05
C SER A 138 3.59 16.06 8.67
N ARG A 139 3.33 15.03 9.50
CA ARG A 139 3.75 13.65 9.20
C ARG A 139 2.95 13.06 8.04
N LEU A 140 1.64 13.30 7.99
CA LEU A 140 0.79 12.90 6.86
C LEU A 140 1.27 13.52 5.55
N VAL A 141 1.57 14.82 5.53
CA VAL A 141 2.13 15.49 4.34
C VAL A 141 3.45 14.86 3.91
N ARG A 142 4.35 14.57 4.86
CA ARG A 142 5.65 13.94 4.58
C ARG A 142 5.49 12.54 3.97
N VAL A 143 4.67 11.71 4.60
CA VAL A 143 4.42 10.33 4.11
C VAL A 143 3.74 10.36 2.75
N ARG A 144 2.76 11.24 2.55
CA ARG A 144 2.07 11.37 1.27
C ARG A 144 3.02 11.81 0.15
N ARG A 145 3.91 12.77 0.39
CA ARG A 145 4.95 13.16 -0.58
C ARG A 145 5.86 11.98 -0.96
N ARG A 146 6.28 11.20 0.05
CA ARG A 146 7.07 9.99 -0.21
C ARG A 146 6.32 8.98 -1.06
N GLN A 147 5.03 8.77 -0.79
CA GLN A 147 4.18 7.88 -1.60
C GLN A 147 4.04 8.40 -3.04
N ASP A 148 3.76 9.68 -3.23
CA ASP A 148 3.64 10.29 -4.56
C ASP A 148 4.97 10.22 -5.33
N GLN A 149 6.11 10.39 -4.65
CA GLN A 149 7.44 10.20 -5.22
C GLN A 149 7.67 8.74 -5.64
N GLY A 150 7.28 7.77 -4.81
CA GLY A 150 7.38 6.36 -5.15
C GLY A 150 6.51 5.99 -6.37
N VAL A 151 5.32 6.56 -6.50
CA VAL A 151 4.48 6.36 -7.69
C VAL A 151 5.12 6.99 -8.93
N ALA A 152 5.71 8.18 -8.82
CA ALA A 152 6.42 8.82 -9.93
C ALA A 152 7.67 8.00 -10.34
N GLU A 153 8.40 7.44 -9.37
CA GLU A 153 9.52 6.54 -9.64
C GLU A 153 9.06 5.27 -10.38
N MET A 154 7.94 4.66 -9.96
CA MET A 154 7.35 3.53 -10.64
C MET A 154 6.94 3.86 -12.07
N GLN A 155 6.32 5.01 -12.30
CA GLN A 155 5.92 5.46 -13.63
C GLN A 155 7.13 5.67 -14.55
N ALA A 156 8.25 6.16 -14.02
CA ALA A 156 9.47 6.40 -14.78
C ALA A 156 10.24 5.10 -15.11
N ARG A 157 10.34 4.18 -14.14
CA ARG A 157 11.17 2.97 -14.28
C ARG A 157 10.42 1.76 -14.82
N PHE A 158 9.11 1.67 -14.57
CA PHE A 158 8.27 0.51 -14.90
C PHE A 158 6.95 0.92 -15.57
N PRO A 159 6.97 1.74 -16.65
CA PRO A 159 5.75 2.30 -17.25
C PRO A 159 4.78 1.22 -17.75
N ALA A 160 5.29 0.11 -18.29
CA ALA A 160 4.45 -1.00 -18.76
C ALA A 160 3.68 -1.68 -17.63
N GLN A 161 4.31 -1.84 -16.45
CA GLN A 161 3.63 -2.41 -15.28
C GLN A 161 2.54 -1.47 -14.74
N MET A 162 2.74 -0.14 -14.85
CA MET A 162 1.78 0.84 -14.39
C MET A 162 0.44 0.83 -15.15
N ALA A 163 0.38 0.17 -16.30
CA ALA A 163 -0.90 -0.14 -16.96
C ALA A 163 -1.82 -1.01 -16.07
N ASN A 164 -1.24 -1.81 -15.18
CA ASN A 164 -1.96 -2.63 -14.19
C ASN A 164 -2.29 -1.88 -12.90
N GLU A 165 -2.01 -0.57 -12.76
CA GLU A 165 -2.27 0.19 -11.53
C GLU A 165 -3.74 0.08 -11.08
N GLY A 166 -4.67 0.21 -12.02
CA GLY A 166 -6.10 0.00 -11.77
C GLY A 166 -6.75 1.11 -10.94
N LYS A 167 -6.09 2.27 -10.76
CA LYS A 167 -6.69 3.43 -10.09
C LYS A 167 -7.57 4.21 -11.06
N SER A 168 -8.86 4.25 -10.79
CA SER A 168 -9.78 5.14 -11.51
C SER A 168 -9.76 6.54 -10.91
N PRO A 169 -9.87 7.60 -11.74
CA PRO A 169 -10.01 8.95 -11.24
C PRO A 169 -11.31 9.10 -10.45
N VAL A 170 -11.24 9.86 -9.36
CA VAL A 170 -12.41 10.14 -8.52
C VAL A 170 -13.25 11.25 -9.18
N GLY A 171 -14.53 10.96 -9.49
CA GLY A 171 -15.43 11.89 -10.13
C GLY A 171 -15.83 13.06 -9.23
N LYS A 172 -16.16 14.23 -9.84
CA LYS A 172 -16.60 15.44 -9.11
C LYS A 172 -17.84 15.20 -8.23
N ALA A 173 -18.81 14.43 -8.73
CA ALA A 173 -20.01 14.08 -7.97
C ALA A 173 -19.70 13.30 -6.70
N TRP A 174 -18.75 12.36 -6.76
CA TRP A 174 -18.29 11.62 -5.61
C TRP A 174 -17.62 12.55 -4.56
N LEU A 175 -16.76 13.47 -5.01
CA LEU A 175 -16.12 14.46 -4.15
C LEU A 175 -17.15 15.37 -3.47
N LEU A 176 -18.13 15.88 -4.22
CA LEU A 176 -19.21 16.71 -3.68
C LEU A 176 -20.04 15.96 -2.64
N ARG A 177 -20.40 14.70 -2.92
CA ARG A 177 -21.09 13.85 -1.95
C ARG A 177 -20.25 13.68 -0.66
N ARG A 178 -18.94 13.50 -0.75
CA ARG A 178 -18.06 13.37 0.43
C ARG A 178 -17.95 14.67 1.22
N LEU A 179 -17.91 15.80 0.55
CA LEU A 179 -17.95 17.12 1.19
C LEU A 179 -19.24 17.31 2.01
N VAL A 180 -20.38 16.89 1.48
CA VAL A 180 -21.67 17.02 2.18
C VAL A 180 -21.81 16.02 3.33
N VAL A 181 -21.40 14.76 3.12
CA VAL A 181 -21.61 13.68 4.11
C VAL A 181 -20.62 13.74 5.29
N ASP A 182 -19.37 14.13 5.04
CA ASP A 182 -18.32 14.23 6.08
C ASP A 182 -17.38 15.39 5.75
N PRO A 183 -17.83 16.65 5.99
CA PRO A 183 -17.05 17.84 5.62
C PRO A 183 -15.72 17.93 6.37
N LEU A 184 -15.64 17.42 7.61
CA LEU A 184 -14.41 17.40 8.38
C LEU A 184 -13.36 16.44 7.79
N ALA A 185 -13.79 15.25 7.41
CA ALA A 185 -12.90 14.28 6.76
C ALA A 185 -12.44 14.81 5.39
N PHE A 186 -13.33 15.41 4.62
CA PHE A 186 -13.02 16.06 3.35
C PHE A 186 -11.97 17.17 3.55
N ALA A 187 -12.19 18.08 4.50
CA ALA A 187 -11.28 19.20 4.80
C ALA A 187 -9.89 18.71 5.23
N ALA A 188 -9.83 17.70 6.11
CA ALA A 188 -8.56 17.11 6.54
C ALA A 188 -7.78 16.51 5.35
N TYR A 189 -8.46 15.77 4.48
CA TYR A 189 -7.83 15.18 3.29
C TYR A 189 -7.40 16.25 2.28
N ALA A 190 -8.25 17.24 2.02
CA ALA A 190 -7.96 18.35 1.11
C ALA A 190 -6.78 19.18 1.59
N ALA A 191 -6.70 19.50 2.89
CA ALA A 191 -5.58 20.24 3.48
C ALA A 191 -4.25 19.53 3.27
N VAL A 192 -4.17 18.22 3.54
CA VAL A 192 -2.96 17.42 3.28
C VAL A 192 -2.63 17.41 1.79
N SER A 193 -3.62 17.18 0.93
CA SER A 193 -3.42 17.11 -0.52
C SER A 193 -2.91 18.43 -1.12
N LEU A 194 -3.43 19.57 -0.65
CA LEU A 194 -2.95 20.89 -1.05
C LEU A 194 -1.52 21.15 -0.57
N ALA A 195 -1.23 20.84 0.70
CA ALA A 195 0.11 21.01 1.25
C ALA A 195 1.17 20.14 0.54
N VAL A 196 0.79 18.94 0.10
CA VAL A 196 1.66 18.06 -0.71
C VAL A 196 2.01 18.75 -2.02
N ARG A 197 1.02 19.29 -2.74
CA ARG A 197 1.22 19.97 -4.04
C ARG A 197 2.08 21.23 -3.92
N TRP A 198 1.83 22.08 -2.90
CA TRP A 198 2.58 23.33 -2.72
C TRP A 198 4.06 23.11 -2.31
N GLY A 199 4.36 21.99 -1.71
CA GLY A 199 5.74 21.68 -1.30
C GLY A 199 6.50 20.76 -2.24
N ALA A 200 5.89 20.24 -3.30
CA ALA A 200 6.58 19.40 -4.29
C ALA A 200 7.73 20.13 -5.01
N ALA A 201 7.66 21.47 -5.09
CA ALA A 201 8.70 22.29 -5.69
C ALA A 201 9.97 22.47 -4.82
N ARG A 202 10.03 21.95 -3.58
CA ARG A 202 11.10 22.27 -2.61
C ARG A 202 11.87 21.08 -2.04
N GLN A 203 11.62 19.84 -2.42
CA GLN A 203 12.34 18.69 -1.84
C GLN A 203 13.08 17.86 -2.88
N THR A 204 14.38 18.12 -2.98
CA THR A 204 15.39 17.27 -3.59
C THR A 204 16.19 16.58 -2.47
N GLY A 205 15.59 15.63 -1.74
CA GLY A 205 16.30 14.92 -0.67
C GLY A 205 15.50 13.72 -0.12
N TRP A 206 16.20 12.60 0.11
CA TRP A 206 15.62 11.40 0.69
C TRP A 206 15.30 11.62 2.18
N VAL A 207 14.05 11.43 2.60
CA VAL A 207 13.60 11.54 4.00
C VAL A 207 12.99 10.23 4.46
N ARG A 208 13.61 9.58 5.47
CA ARG A 208 13.02 8.44 6.18
C ARG A 208 11.75 8.90 6.89
N GLY A 209 10.62 8.24 6.61
CA GLY A 209 9.43 8.40 7.42
C GLY A 209 9.59 7.58 8.71
N ARG A 210 9.75 8.25 9.84
CA ARG A 210 9.54 7.74 11.19
C ARG A 210 8.54 8.63 11.90
#